data_25a1fff35484e20ba7fd670ab5bef7a6
#
_entry.id   25a1fff35484e20ba7fd670ab5bef7a6
#
_cell.length_a   1.000
_cell.length_b   1.000
_cell.length_c   1.000
_cell.angle_alpha   90.00
_cell.angle_beta   90.00
_cell.angle_gamma   90.00
#
_symmetry.space_group_name_H-M   'P 1'
#
loop_
_entity.id
_entity.type
_entity.pdbx_description
1 polymer ?
#
loop_
_entity_poly.entity_id
_entity_poly.type
_entity_poly.pdbx_seq_one_letter_code
_entity_poly.pdbx_strand_id
1 'polypeptide(L)'
;MSEDEIVELARTNAQLFKEIASEHPNTDWTFEYSPEMYSDTEVEFSKRVIDAVTDVWQPTPQKKCIINLPTTVEHSSPNIFADMVEWTHRNLQRRDCIVLSVHPHNDRGTGTATAEMALLAGADRLEGCLFGNGERTGNLDIVNVALNMYINGVSPGLDFSDIDGIRATVEYCNQLPVHPRHPYVGELVYTSFSGSHQDAIKKAFAARKDGDIWDMPYLPIDPKDLGRSYEAVIRVNSQSGKGGISYLLEAEYGLQLPRRLQIEFSQVVQHEMDTLGTEFTAADLWRIFRKEFSMDISQVPQYRMAEENGVVTMNAKLNWDGQERVLEGQGNGAIDAFVQALSQSLGRSVRVMNYAEHAVGEGANAQAVAYVEVRVDDGQTMFGVGMDANIVSASIRAIMSGLRRAAALQTVAA
;
A
#
# COMPACT_ATOMS: atom_id res chain seq x y z
N MET A 1 -34.74 -35.92 -19.41
CA MET A 1 -36.03 -35.18 -19.39
C MET A 1 -36.15 -34.36 -20.67
N SER A 2 -37.36 -34.27 -21.23
CA SER A 2 -37.62 -33.33 -22.30
C SER A 2 -37.71 -31.90 -21.76
N GLU A 3 -37.63 -30.89 -22.65
CA GLU A 3 -37.86 -29.50 -22.24
C GLU A 3 -39.20 -29.28 -21.55
N ASP A 4 -40.29 -29.92 -22.04
CA ASP A 4 -41.60 -29.82 -21.43
C ASP A 4 -41.65 -30.41 -20.02
N GLU A 5 -40.98 -31.53 -19.78
CA GLU A 5 -40.85 -32.10 -18.45
C GLU A 5 -40.06 -31.20 -17.50
N ILE A 6 -39.05 -30.51 -17.96
CA ILE A 6 -38.28 -29.54 -17.15
C ILE A 6 -39.14 -28.33 -16.79
N VAL A 7 -39.85 -27.75 -17.75
CA VAL A 7 -40.79 -26.63 -17.51
C VAL A 7 -41.86 -27.04 -16.47
N GLU A 8 -42.46 -28.22 -16.62
CA GLU A 8 -43.48 -28.67 -15.69
C GLU A 8 -42.93 -28.97 -14.29
N LEU A 9 -41.69 -29.48 -14.20
CA LEU A 9 -40.98 -29.66 -12.92
C LEU A 9 -40.80 -28.32 -12.19
N ALA A 10 -40.29 -27.30 -12.90
CA ALA A 10 -40.11 -25.97 -12.33
C ALA A 10 -41.43 -25.35 -11.89
N ARG A 11 -42.46 -25.44 -12.74
CA ARG A 11 -43.79 -24.91 -12.47
C ARG A 11 -44.44 -25.57 -11.23
N THR A 12 -44.36 -26.89 -11.13
CA THR A 12 -44.94 -27.65 -10.01
C THR A 12 -44.27 -27.32 -8.69
N ASN A 13 -42.92 -27.17 -8.68
CA ASN A 13 -42.19 -26.79 -7.47
C ASN A 13 -42.44 -25.33 -7.08
N ALA A 14 -42.56 -24.41 -8.02
CA ALA A 14 -42.96 -23.04 -7.74
C ALA A 14 -44.38 -22.96 -7.12
N GLN A 15 -45.32 -23.80 -7.59
CA GLN A 15 -46.63 -23.89 -7.03
C GLN A 15 -46.62 -24.41 -5.59
N LEU A 16 -45.88 -25.50 -5.33
CA LEU A 16 -45.69 -26.05 -3.99
C LEU A 16 -45.10 -25.02 -3.03
N PHE A 17 -44.04 -24.28 -3.47
CA PHE A 17 -43.46 -23.24 -2.65
C PHE A 17 -44.47 -22.11 -2.33
N LYS A 18 -45.29 -21.72 -3.31
CA LYS A 18 -46.33 -20.68 -3.12
C LYS A 18 -47.39 -21.14 -2.10
N GLU A 19 -47.80 -22.42 -2.13
CA GLU A 19 -48.73 -23.00 -1.19
C GLU A 19 -48.17 -22.98 0.23
N ILE A 20 -46.94 -23.48 0.43
CA ILE A 20 -46.24 -23.46 1.72
C ILE A 20 -46.06 -22.04 2.24
N ALA A 21 -45.62 -21.09 1.40
CA ALA A 21 -45.46 -19.70 1.79
C ALA A 21 -46.77 -19.07 2.27
N SER A 22 -47.93 -19.47 1.67
CA SER A 22 -49.27 -18.98 2.06
C SER A 22 -49.70 -19.46 3.44
N GLU A 23 -49.17 -20.59 3.93
CA GLU A 23 -49.42 -21.12 5.28
C GLU A 23 -48.68 -20.31 6.37
N HIS A 24 -47.71 -19.46 5.99
CA HIS A 24 -46.91 -18.63 6.88
C HIS A 24 -47.11 -17.14 6.63
N PRO A 25 -48.32 -16.58 6.82
CA PRO A 25 -48.66 -15.21 6.44
C PRO A 25 -47.95 -14.13 7.27
N ASN A 26 -47.32 -14.51 8.39
CA ASN A 26 -46.54 -13.58 9.24
C ASN A 26 -45.07 -13.43 8.79
N THR A 27 -44.68 -14.13 7.72
CA THR A 27 -43.36 -14.04 7.12
C THR A 27 -43.47 -13.25 5.80
N ASP A 28 -42.59 -12.28 5.63
CA ASP A 28 -42.45 -11.56 4.34
C ASP A 28 -41.55 -12.38 3.40
N TRP A 29 -42.18 -13.07 2.46
CA TRP A 29 -41.51 -13.95 1.52
C TRP A 29 -41.09 -13.19 0.27
N THR A 30 -39.82 -13.30 -0.11
CA THR A 30 -39.33 -12.93 -1.43
C THR A 30 -38.93 -14.19 -2.18
N PHE A 31 -39.64 -14.47 -3.27
CA PHE A 31 -39.37 -15.63 -4.11
C PHE A 31 -38.14 -15.39 -4.97
N GLU A 32 -37.27 -16.38 -5.02
CA GLU A 32 -36.15 -16.41 -5.94
C GLU A 32 -36.12 -17.71 -6.72
N TYR A 33 -35.87 -17.62 -8.01
CA TYR A 33 -35.68 -18.76 -8.90
C TYR A 33 -34.37 -18.63 -9.67
N SER A 34 -33.55 -19.68 -9.64
CA SER A 34 -32.27 -19.77 -10.36
C SER A 34 -32.37 -20.92 -11.37
N PRO A 35 -32.46 -20.65 -12.68
CA PRO A 35 -32.27 -21.70 -13.69
C PRO A 35 -30.79 -22.11 -13.70
N GLU A 36 -30.47 -23.17 -13.00
CA GLU A 36 -29.11 -23.70 -12.97
C GLU A 36 -28.61 -24.01 -14.38
N MET A 37 -27.31 -23.89 -14.64
CA MET A 37 -26.71 -24.00 -16.00
C MET A 37 -27.21 -22.96 -17.01
N TYR A 38 -27.69 -21.79 -16.55
CA TYR A 38 -28.16 -20.74 -17.46
C TYR A 38 -27.11 -20.37 -18.53
N SER A 39 -25.84 -20.28 -18.15
CA SER A 39 -24.74 -19.95 -19.07
C SER A 39 -24.48 -20.98 -20.19
N ASP A 40 -25.05 -22.19 -20.05
CA ASP A 40 -24.93 -23.31 -20.99
C ASP A 40 -26.27 -23.73 -21.61
N THR A 41 -27.30 -22.93 -21.36
CA THR A 41 -28.66 -23.22 -21.82
C THR A 41 -29.08 -22.17 -22.83
N GLU A 42 -29.81 -22.58 -23.86
CA GLU A 42 -30.41 -21.69 -24.85
C GLU A 42 -31.30 -20.65 -24.16
N VAL A 43 -31.08 -19.37 -24.47
CA VAL A 43 -31.78 -18.27 -23.79
C VAL A 43 -33.30 -18.29 -23.98
N GLU A 44 -33.77 -18.81 -25.10
CA GLU A 44 -35.18 -18.99 -25.40
C GLU A 44 -35.81 -20.05 -24.48
N PHE A 45 -35.11 -21.16 -24.24
CA PHE A 45 -35.59 -22.20 -23.33
C PHE A 45 -35.54 -21.72 -21.88
N SER A 46 -34.45 -21.06 -21.45
CA SER A 46 -34.35 -20.44 -20.13
C SER A 46 -35.50 -19.45 -19.89
N LYS A 47 -35.80 -18.59 -20.87
CA LYS A 47 -36.97 -17.69 -20.80
C LYS A 47 -38.26 -18.44 -20.61
N ARG A 48 -38.49 -19.50 -21.37
CA ARG A 48 -39.72 -20.31 -21.29
C ARG A 48 -39.95 -20.86 -19.87
N VAL A 49 -38.88 -21.33 -19.22
CA VAL A 49 -38.94 -21.83 -17.84
C VAL A 49 -39.19 -20.69 -16.85
N ILE A 50 -38.49 -19.57 -17.00
CA ILE A 50 -38.66 -18.38 -16.14
C ILE A 50 -40.08 -17.82 -16.24
N ASP A 51 -40.61 -17.68 -17.45
CA ASP A 51 -41.98 -17.20 -17.66
C ASP A 51 -43.01 -18.14 -17.02
N ALA A 52 -42.82 -19.45 -17.13
CA ALA A 52 -43.72 -20.45 -16.50
C ALA A 52 -43.71 -20.37 -14.97
N VAL A 53 -42.54 -20.18 -14.35
CA VAL A 53 -42.40 -20.02 -12.90
C VAL A 53 -42.99 -18.68 -12.44
N THR A 54 -42.76 -17.60 -13.14
CA THR A 54 -43.32 -16.28 -12.79
C THR A 54 -44.83 -16.24 -13.03
N ASP A 55 -45.37 -17.03 -13.97
CA ASP A 55 -46.81 -17.21 -14.16
C ASP A 55 -47.47 -17.88 -12.96
N VAL A 56 -46.79 -18.77 -12.27
CA VAL A 56 -47.27 -19.37 -11.01
C VAL A 56 -47.16 -18.38 -9.85
N TRP A 57 -46.00 -17.75 -9.67
CA TRP A 57 -45.74 -16.88 -8.52
C TRP A 57 -46.56 -15.59 -8.57
N GLN A 58 -46.78 -15.02 -9.76
CA GLN A 58 -47.50 -13.75 -10.02
C GLN A 58 -46.89 -12.55 -9.28
N PRO A 59 -45.59 -12.23 -9.53
CA PRO A 59 -44.97 -11.04 -8.94
C PRO A 59 -45.64 -9.77 -9.44
N THR A 60 -45.54 -8.70 -8.67
CA THR A 60 -46.02 -7.36 -9.03
C THR A 60 -44.86 -6.35 -8.98
N PRO A 61 -44.99 -5.16 -9.58
CA PRO A 61 -43.97 -4.12 -9.47
C PRO A 61 -43.66 -3.69 -8.03
N GLN A 62 -44.65 -3.84 -7.10
CA GLN A 62 -44.51 -3.51 -5.68
C GLN A 62 -43.93 -4.67 -4.86
N LYS A 63 -44.16 -5.93 -5.31
CA LYS A 63 -43.64 -7.14 -4.70
C LYS A 63 -42.99 -8.03 -5.76
N LYS A 64 -41.76 -7.63 -6.11
CA LYS A 64 -40.98 -8.30 -7.15
C LYS A 64 -40.50 -9.67 -6.69
N CYS A 65 -40.27 -10.58 -7.63
CA CYS A 65 -39.47 -11.79 -7.40
C CYS A 65 -38.04 -11.57 -7.94
N ILE A 66 -37.15 -12.46 -7.54
CA ILE A 66 -35.75 -12.47 -8.05
C ILE A 66 -35.65 -13.60 -9.07
N ILE A 67 -35.10 -13.30 -10.23
CA ILE A 67 -34.63 -14.29 -11.20
C ILE A 67 -33.11 -14.18 -11.24
N ASN A 68 -32.43 -15.22 -10.81
CA ASN A 68 -30.99 -15.24 -10.68
C ASN A 68 -30.37 -16.08 -11.80
N LEU A 69 -29.52 -15.48 -12.60
CA LEU A 69 -28.88 -16.08 -13.77
C LEU A 69 -27.44 -16.47 -13.42
N PRO A 70 -27.16 -17.74 -13.09
CA PRO A 70 -25.80 -18.15 -12.74
C PRO A 70 -24.94 -18.45 -13.97
N THR A 71 -23.65 -18.12 -13.89
CA THR A 71 -22.64 -18.87 -14.62
C THR A 71 -22.23 -20.05 -13.75
N THR A 72 -23.00 -21.15 -13.79
CA THR A 72 -22.74 -22.35 -13.00
C THR A 72 -21.31 -22.84 -13.22
N VAL A 73 -20.86 -22.78 -14.48
CA VAL A 73 -19.46 -22.82 -14.88
C VAL A 73 -19.22 -21.67 -15.88
N GLU A 74 -18.10 -21.02 -15.78
CA GLU A 74 -17.75 -19.88 -16.65
C GLU A 74 -17.20 -20.38 -17.99
N HIS A 75 -18.08 -20.74 -18.94
CA HIS A 75 -17.71 -21.31 -20.24
C HIS A 75 -17.39 -20.27 -21.30
N SER A 76 -18.05 -19.12 -21.29
CA SER A 76 -17.90 -18.08 -22.28
C SER A 76 -17.14 -16.85 -21.74
N SER A 77 -16.78 -15.94 -22.65
CA SER A 77 -16.21 -14.64 -22.26
C SER A 77 -17.30 -13.73 -21.69
N PRO A 78 -16.91 -12.74 -20.85
CA PRO A 78 -17.85 -11.82 -20.18
C PRO A 78 -18.86 -11.14 -21.09
N ASN A 79 -18.46 -10.74 -22.30
CA ASN A 79 -19.32 -10.10 -23.28
C ASN A 79 -20.44 -11.04 -23.79
N ILE A 80 -20.14 -12.33 -23.96
CA ILE A 80 -21.15 -13.32 -24.40
C ILE A 80 -22.20 -13.52 -23.32
N PHE A 81 -21.78 -13.63 -22.05
CA PHE A 81 -22.73 -13.71 -20.95
C PHE A 81 -23.58 -12.43 -20.82
N ALA A 82 -22.95 -11.25 -21.01
CA ALA A 82 -23.67 -9.99 -21.00
C ALA A 82 -24.73 -9.93 -22.13
N ASP A 83 -24.40 -10.41 -23.34
CA ASP A 83 -25.37 -10.51 -24.45
C ASP A 83 -26.56 -11.41 -24.07
N MET A 84 -26.31 -12.54 -23.39
CA MET A 84 -27.39 -13.42 -22.87
C MET A 84 -28.26 -12.71 -21.84
N VAL A 85 -27.65 -11.96 -20.91
CA VAL A 85 -28.36 -11.18 -19.89
C VAL A 85 -29.20 -10.07 -20.56
N GLU A 86 -28.63 -9.34 -21.51
CA GLU A 86 -29.36 -8.29 -22.24
C GLU A 86 -30.55 -8.86 -23.02
N TRP A 87 -30.35 -9.99 -23.70
CA TRP A 87 -31.42 -10.67 -24.39
C TRP A 87 -32.54 -11.07 -23.43
N THR A 88 -32.20 -11.67 -22.29
CA THR A 88 -33.16 -12.08 -21.25
C THR A 88 -33.86 -10.86 -20.66
N HIS A 89 -33.12 -9.81 -20.30
CA HIS A 89 -33.68 -8.53 -19.84
C HIS A 89 -34.75 -7.99 -20.77
N ARG A 90 -34.53 -8.05 -22.08
CA ARG A 90 -35.42 -7.49 -23.10
C ARG A 90 -36.63 -8.38 -23.43
N ASN A 91 -36.54 -9.68 -23.15
CA ASN A 91 -37.53 -10.64 -23.64
C ASN A 91 -38.43 -11.26 -22.55
N LEU A 92 -38.13 -11.08 -21.26
CA LEU A 92 -38.97 -11.59 -20.15
C LEU A 92 -40.33 -10.88 -20.16
N GLN A 93 -41.43 -11.67 -20.01
CA GLN A 93 -42.80 -11.15 -20.04
C GLN A 93 -43.09 -10.19 -18.88
N ARG A 94 -42.52 -10.40 -17.69
CA ARG A 94 -42.78 -9.63 -16.46
C ARG A 94 -41.56 -8.89 -15.98
N ARG A 95 -40.76 -8.34 -16.88
CA ARG A 95 -39.47 -7.74 -16.52
C ARG A 95 -39.56 -6.68 -15.43
N ASP A 96 -40.63 -5.86 -15.44
CA ASP A 96 -40.89 -4.80 -14.45
C ASP A 96 -41.24 -5.34 -13.06
N CYS A 97 -41.67 -6.61 -12.97
CA CYS A 97 -41.97 -7.34 -11.72
C CYS A 97 -40.79 -8.21 -11.23
N ILE A 98 -39.63 -8.16 -11.90
CA ILE A 98 -38.47 -8.99 -11.63
C ILE A 98 -37.31 -8.13 -11.18
N VAL A 99 -36.56 -8.59 -10.17
CA VAL A 99 -35.18 -8.22 -9.91
C VAL A 99 -34.30 -9.22 -10.65
N LEU A 100 -33.67 -8.78 -11.73
CA LEU A 100 -32.79 -9.65 -12.50
C LEU A 100 -31.41 -9.68 -11.82
N SER A 101 -31.09 -10.81 -11.22
CA SER A 101 -29.85 -11.07 -10.52
C SER A 101 -28.90 -11.90 -11.36
N VAL A 102 -27.61 -11.74 -11.16
CA VAL A 102 -26.59 -12.62 -11.73
C VAL A 102 -25.66 -13.17 -10.65
N HIS A 103 -25.23 -14.42 -10.83
CA HIS A 103 -24.39 -15.17 -9.89
C HIS A 103 -23.17 -15.76 -10.63
N PRO A 104 -22.16 -14.96 -10.91
CA PRO A 104 -20.97 -15.45 -11.60
C PRO A 104 -20.08 -16.31 -10.72
N HIS A 105 -19.54 -17.40 -11.31
CA HIS A 105 -18.36 -18.09 -10.81
C HIS A 105 -17.10 -17.51 -11.48
N ASN A 106 -15.94 -18.00 -11.09
CA ASN A 106 -14.64 -17.43 -11.50
C ASN A 106 -13.71 -18.47 -12.15
N ASP A 107 -14.29 -19.45 -12.87
CA ASP A 107 -13.53 -20.57 -13.46
C ASP A 107 -12.46 -20.14 -14.45
N ARG A 108 -12.67 -19.04 -15.16
CA ARG A 108 -11.74 -18.44 -16.12
C ARG A 108 -10.95 -17.26 -15.54
N GLY A 109 -11.19 -16.87 -14.27
CA GLY A 109 -10.63 -15.66 -13.67
C GLY A 109 -11.27 -14.37 -14.17
N THR A 110 -12.47 -14.43 -14.77
CA THR A 110 -13.17 -13.26 -15.35
C THR A 110 -14.47 -12.91 -14.62
N GLY A 111 -14.74 -13.53 -13.48
CA GLY A 111 -16.01 -13.35 -12.74
C GLY A 111 -16.38 -11.90 -12.42
N THR A 112 -15.40 -11.07 -12.00
CA THR A 112 -15.60 -9.63 -11.78
C THR A 112 -16.03 -8.92 -13.08
N ALA A 113 -15.32 -9.14 -14.18
CA ALA A 113 -15.67 -8.53 -15.47
C ALA A 113 -17.03 -9.00 -15.99
N THR A 114 -17.36 -10.29 -15.77
CA THR A 114 -18.67 -10.87 -16.10
C THR A 114 -19.78 -10.14 -15.36
N ALA A 115 -19.63 -9.87 -14.06
CA ALA A 115 -20.60 -9.15 -13.25
C ALA A 115 -20.76 -7.68 -13.71
N GLU A 116 -19.67 -6.97 -13.94
CA GLU A 116 -19.71 -5.58 -14.39
C GLU A 116 -20.42 -5.46 -15.74
N MET A 117 -20.10 -6.32 -16.70
CA MET A 117 -20.75 -6.32 -18.00
C MET A 117 -22.23 -6.74 -17.91
N ALA A 118 -22.59 -7.66 -17.01
CA ALA A 118 -23.99 -8.01 -16.79
C ALA A 118 -24.81 -6.86 -16.20
N LEU A 119 -24.25 -6.03 -15.31
CA LEU A 119 -24.90 -4.80 -14.84
C LEU A 119 -25.15 -3.82 -16.00
N LEU A 120 -24.17 -3.63 -16.87
CA LEU A 120 -24.33 -2.79 -18.07
C LEU A 120 -25.39 -3.36 -19.04
N ALA A 121 -25.57 -4.67 -19.04
CA ALA A 121 -26.57 -5.39 -19.86
C ALA A 121 -27.98 -5.40 -19.27
N GLY A 122 -28.18 -4.83 -18.07
CA GLY A 122 -29.50 -4.66 -17.46
C GLY A 122 -29.82 -5.57 -16.27
N ALA A 123 -28.81 -6.21 -15.69
CA ALA A 123 -28.96 -6.84 -14.37
C ALA A 123 -29.17 -5.78 -13.29
N ASP A 124 -30.04 -6.09 -12.31
CA ASP A 124 -30.38 -5.19 -11.20
C ASP A 124 -29.60 -5.54 -9.92
N ARG A 125 -29.10 -6.78 -9.79
CA ARG A 125 -28.53 -7.34 -8.57
C ARG A 125 -27.37 -8.29 -8.90
N LEU A 126 -26.39 -8.33 -8.01
CA LEU A 126 -25.29 -9.28 -8.04
C LEU A 126 -25.32 -10.19 -6.82
N GLU A 127 -24.93 -11.43 -7.01
CA GLU A 127 -24.67 -12.40 -5.96
C GLU A 127 -23.22 -12.88 -6.04
N GLY A 128 -22.61 -13.09 -4.88
CA GLY A 128 -21.25 -13.57 -4.77
C GLY A 128 -20.82 -13.72 -3.32
N CYS A 129 -19.53 -13.84 -3.11
CA CYS A 129 -18.94 -14.02 -1.80
C CYS A 129 -17.92 -12.95 -1.49
N LEU A 130 -17.72 -12.63 -0.21
CA LEU A 130 -16.63 -11.76 0.20
C LEU A 130 -15.30 -12.43 -0.17
N PHE A 131 -14.43 -11.67 -0.86
CA PHE A 131 -13.14 -12.12 -1.39
C PHE A 131 -13.24 -13.32 -2.36
N GLY A 132 -14.39 -13.53 -2.97
CA GLY A 132 -14.61 -14.57 -3.97
C GLY A 132 -14.52 -16.01 -3.44
N ASN A 133 -14.55 -16.22 -2.12
CA ASN A 133 -14.42 -17.54 -1.54
C ASN A 133 -15.67 -18.39 -1.80
N GLY A 134 -15.56 -19.46 -2.57
CA GLY A 134 -16.67 -20.31 -2.99
C GLY A 134 -16.19 -21.61 -3.61
N GLU A 135 -17.05 -22.22 -4.44
CA GLU A 135 -16.73 -23.48 -5.10
C GLU A 135 -15.64 -23.35 -6.17
N ARG A 136 -14.88 -24.39 -6.37
CA ARG A 136 -13.80 -24.51 -7.38
C ARG A 136 -12.78 -23.38 -7.27
N THR A 137 -12.77 -22.47 -8.27
CA THR A 137 -11.91 -21.28 -8.32
C THR A 137 -12.49 -20.08 -7.56
N GLY A 138 -13.71 -20.21 -7.06
CA GLY A 138 -14.43 -19.18 -6.34
C GLY A 138 -15.65 -18.64 -7.08
N ASN A 139 -16.41 -17.84 -6.37
CA ASN A 139 -17.55 -17.06 -6.86
C ASN A 139 -17.12 -15.65 -7.23
N LEU A 140 -18.07 -14.86 -7.72
CA LEU A 140 -17.90 -13.41 -7.84
C LEU A 140 -17.39 -12.83 -6.52
N ASP A 141 -16.33 -12.08 -6.60
CA ASP A 141 -15.81 -11.30 -5.48
C ASP A 141 -16.61 -9.98 -5.34
N ILE A 142 -17.49 -9.95 -4.36
CA ILE A 142 -18.34 -8.77 -4.10
C ILE A 142 -17.51 -7.57 -3.69
N VAL A 143 -16.40 -7.75 -2.97
CA VAL A 143 -15.52 -6.65 -2.56
C VAL A 143 -14.93 -5.96 -3.79
N ASN A 144 -14.41 -6.74 -4.74
CA ASN A 144 -13.84 -6.19 -5.96
C ASN A 144 -14.86 -5.40 -6.78
N VAL A 145 -16.04 -5.98 -7.03
CA VAL A 145 -17.06 -5.29 -7.82
C VAL A 145 -17.56 -4.02 -7.12
N ALA A 146 -17.81 -4.09 -5.82
CA ALA A 146 -18.27 -2.95 -5.06
C ALA A 146 -17.25 -1.80 -5.06
N LEU A 147 -15.96 -2.10 -4.90
CA LEU A 147 -14.92 -1.08 -4.93
C LEU A 147 -14.65 -0.57 -6.36
N ASN A 148 -14.81 -1.41 -7.38
CA ASN A 148 -14.81 -0.97 -8.78
C ASN A 148 -15.95 0.03 -9.07
N MET A 149 -17.15 -0.22 -8.53
CA MET A 149 -18.26 0.75 -8.62
C MET A 149 -17.92 2.06 -7.89
N TYR A 150 -17.38 1.94 -6.67
CA TYR A 150 -17.03 3.09 -5.84
C TYR A 150 -16.02 4.02 -6.53
N ILE A 151 -14.92 3.50 -7.07
CA ILE A 151 -13.93 4.32 -7.79
C ILE A 151 -14.45 4.94 -9.08
N ASN A 152 -15.54 4.40 -9.63
CA ASN A 152 -16.27 4.98 -10.76
C ASN A 152 -17.40 5.94 -10.34
N GLY A 153 -17.49 6.30 -9.07
CA GLY A 153 -18.46 7.25 -8.54
C GLY A 153 -19.86 6.69 -8.31
N VAL A 154 -20.01 5.36 -8.33
CA VAL A 154 -21.27 4.66 -8.08
C VAL A 154 -21.23 4.02 -6.69
N SER A 155 -22.12 4.46 -5.79
CA SER A 155 -22.20 3.87 -4.46
C SER A 155 -22.70 2.42 -4.53
N PRO A 156 -21.96 1.45 -4.01
CA PRO A 156 -22.42 0.07 -3.93
C PRO A 156 -23.43 -0.18 -2.80
N GLY A 157 -23.69 0.82 -1.95
CA GLY A 157 -24.51 0.67 -0.75
C GLY A 157 -23.90 -0.21 0.33
N LEU A 158 -22.59 -0.48 0.25
CA LEU A 158 -21.83 -1.30 1.20
C LEU A 158 -20.74 -0.43 1.83
N ASP A 159 -20.40 -0.72 3.09
CA ASP A 159 -19.36 -0.04 3.86
C ASP A 159 -18.11 -0.92 3.99
N PHE A 160 -17.00 -0.47 3.46
CA PHE A 160 -15.69 -1.10 3.55
C PHE A 160 -14.66 -0.23 4.31
N SER A 161 -15.11 0.71 5.11
CA SER A 161 -14.24 1.61 5.89
C SER A 161 -13.39 0.91 6.96
N ASP A 162 -13.66 -0.37 7.25
CA ASP A 162 -12.84 -1.27 8.06
C ASP A 162 -12.55 -2.57 7.29
N ILE A 163 -11.87 -2.47 6.17
CA ILE A 163 -11.61 -3.61 5.30
C ILE A 163 -10.75 -4.69 5.96
N ASP A 164 -9.85 -4.31 6.86
CA ASP A 164 -8.99 -5.26 7.58
C ASP A 164 -9.78 -6.07 8.61
N GLY A 165 -10.75 -5.46 9.30
CA GLY A 165 -11.68 -6.17 10.18
C GLY A 165 -12.58 -7.14 9.42
N ILE A 166 -13.09 -6.74 8.26
CA ILE A 166 -13.86 -7.62 7.36
C ILE A 166 -13.00 -8.80 6.90
N ARG A 167 -11.77 -8.54 6.43
CA ARG A 167 -10.81 -9.56 6.02
C ARG A 167 -10.54 -10.57 7.14
N ALA A 168 -10.18 -10.08 8.31
CA ALA A 168 -9.87 -10.94 9.46
C ALA A 168 -11.06 -11.84 9.85
N THR A 169 -12.28 -11.30 9.78
CA THR A 169 -13.49 -12.07 10.07
C THR A 169 -13.70 -13.18 9.04
N VAL A 170 -13.55 -12.88 7.75
CA VAL A 170 -13.72 -13.86 6.68
C VAL A 170 -12.64 -14.94 6.72
N GLU A 171 -11.38 -14.55 6.93
CA GLU A 171 -10.26 -15.49 7.10
C GLU A 171 -10.48 -16.43 8.29
N TYR A 172 -11.00 -15.90 9.41
CA TYR A 172 -11.36 -16.71 10.58
C TYR A 172 -12.47 -17.71 10.27
N CYS A 173 -13.55 -17.28 9.60
CA CYS A 173 -14.69 -18.14 9.29
C CYS A 173 -14.33 -19.21 8.26
N ASN A 174 -13.60 -18.86 7.23
CA ASN A 174 -13.28 -19.73 6.10
C ASN A 174 -12.02 -20.56 6.30
N GLN A 175 -11.17 -20.19 7.27
CA GLN A 175 -9.86 -20.80 7.52
C GLN A 175 -8.93 -20.77 6.27
N LEU A 176 -9.12 -19.77 5.42
CA LEU A 176 -8.32 -19.52 4.22
C LEU A 176 -7.87 -18.05 4.20
N PRO A 177 -6.58 -17.78 3.94
CA PRO A 177 -6.09 -16.40 3.86
C PRO A 177 -6.56 -15.72 2.58
N VAL A 178 -6.83 -14.44 2.65
CA VAL A 178 -6.99 -13.58 1.47
C VAL A 178 -5.61 -13.39 0.82
N HIS A 179 -5.56 -13.51 -0.51
CA HIS A 179 -4.29 -13.46 -1.23
C HIS A 179 -3.59 -12.10 -1.01
N PRO A 180 -2.27 -12.06 -0.73
CA PRO A 180 -1.56 -10.80 -0.47
C PRO A 180 -1.61 -9.77 -1.60
N ARG A 181 -1.94 -10.19 -2.83
CA ARG A 181 -2.16 -9.33 -4.00
C ARG A 181 -3.63 -9.24 -4.41
N HIS A 182 -4.54 -9.54 -3.48
CA HIS A 182 -5.98 -9.35 -3.73
C HIS A 182 -6.25 -7.87 -4.01
N PRO A 183 -6.98 -7.51 -5.09
CA PRO A 183 -7.28 -6.11 -5.40
C PRO A 183 -7.85 -5.37 -4.19
N TYR A 184 -7.41 -4.14 -3.96
CA TYR A 184 -7.79 -3.24 -2.86
C TYR A 184 -7.46 -3.73 -1.43
N VAL A 185 -7.38 -5.04 -1.16
CA VAL A 185 -7.37 -5.61 0.19
C VAL A 185 -6.06 -6.28 0.57
N GLY A 186 -5.35 -6.84 -0.40
CA GLY A 186 -4.09 -7.53 -0.16
C GLY A 186 -3.04 -6.62 0.49
N GLU A 187 -2.14 -7.19 1.26
CA GLU A 187 -1.09 -6.44 1.98
C GLU A 187 -0.11 -5.75 1.03
N LEU A 188 0.06 -6.27 -0.19
CA LEU A 188 1.02 -5.77 -1.16
C LEU A 188 0.42 -4.80 -2.18
N VAL A 189 -0.90 -4.55 -2.17
CA VAL A 189 -1.56 -3.77 -3.24
C VAL A 189 -1.29 -2.27 -3.15
N TYR A 190 -0.92 -1.78 -1.98
CA TYR A 190 -0.51 -0.38 -1.78
C TYR A 190 1.01 -0.22 -1.71
N THR A 191 1.77 -1.25 -2.07
CA THR A 191 3.23 -1.24 -2.03
C THR A 191 3.81 -0.87 -3.40
N SER A 192 4.69 0.10 -3.43
CA SER A 192 5.45 0.48 -4.62
C SER A 192 6.94 0.24 -4.41
N PHE A 193 7.57 -0.53 -5.32
CA PHE A 193 8.99 -0.89 -5.23
C PHE A 193 9.86 -0.04 -6.15
N SER A 194 9.30 0.53 -7.22
CA SER A 194 10.05 1.37 -8.15
C SER A 194 10.24 2.78 -7.58
N GLY A 195 11.48 3.27 -7.56
CA GLY A 195 11.80 4.62 -7.08
C GLY A 195 11.11 5.74 -7.88
N SER A 196 10.85 5.53 -9.17
CA SER A 196 10.11 6.50 -9.99
C SER A 196 8.63 6.56 -9.60
N HIS A 197 8.02 5.40 -9.26
CA HIS A 197 6.64 5.35 -8.78
C HIS A 197 6.51 6.02 -7.41
N GLN A 198 7.45 5.74 -6.50
CA GLN A 198 7.48 6.36 -5.17
C GLN A 198 7.63 7.89 -5.24
N ASP A 199 8.51 8.39 -6.11
CA ASP A 199 8.69 9.84 -6.34
C ASP A 199 7.41 10.48 -6.93
N ALA A 200 6.73 9.80 -7.85
CA ALA A 200 5.46 10.27 -8.41
C ALA A 200 4.36 10.36 -7.34
N ILE A 201 4.22 9.33 -6.51
CA ILE A 201 3.26 9.30 -5.39
C ILE A 201 3.56 10.43 -4.40
N LYS A 202 4.83 10.59 -3.99
CA LYS A 202 5.26 11.68 -3.09
C LYS A 202 4.87 13.07 -3.62
N LYS A 203 5.15 13.34 -4.91
CA LYS A 203 4.83 14.61 -5.56
C LYS A 203 3.32 14.85 -5.64
N ALA A 204 2.55 13.80 -5.95
CA ALA A 204 1.10 13.89 -6.03
C ALA A 204 0.47 14.18 -4.64
N PHE A 205 0.92 13.52 -3.57
CA PHE A 205 0.50 13.86 -2.21
C PHE A 205 0.83 15.29 -1.82
N ALA A 206 2.02 15.78 -2.15
CA ALA A 206 2.43 17.14 -1.84
C ALA A 206 1.61 18.21 -2.61
N ALA A 207 1.07 17.87 -3.77
CA ALA A 207 0.26 18.76 -4.61
C ALA A 207 -1.23 18.72 -4.27
N ARG A 208 -1.72 17.63 -3.65
CA ARG A 208 -3.14 17.39 -3.34
C ARG A 208 -3.63 18.35 -2.23
N LYS A 209 -4.88 18.79 -2.39
CA LYS A 209 -5.60 19.61 -1.40
C LYS A 209 -6.80 18.84 -0.86
N ASP A 210 -7.23 19.22 0.34
CA ASP A 210 -8.45 18.66 0.92
C ASP A 210 -9.66 18.96 0.02
N GLY A 211 -10.45 17.92 -0.28
CA GLY A 211 -11.61 18.00 -1.16
C GLY A 211 -11.35 17.77 -2.64
N ASP A 212 -10.09 17.60 -3.05
CA ASP A 212 -9.77 17.20 -4.42
C ASP A 212 -10.32 15.79 -4.72
N ILE A 213 -10.76 15.57 -5.97
CA ILE A 213 -11.06 14.23 -6.47
C ILE A 213 -9.79 13.39 -6.38
N TRP A 214 -9.95 12.10 -6.04
CA TRP A 214 -8.83 11.18 -6.00
C TRP A 214 -8.24 10.97 -7.39
N ASP A 215 -7.03 11.47 -7.60
CA ASP A 215 -6.24 11.31 -8.82
C ASP A 215 -4.78 11.09 -8.42
N MET A 216 -4.50 9.90 -7.89
CA MET A 216 -3.18 9.55 -7.35
C MET A 216 -2.49 8.55 -8.28
N PRO A 217 -1.26 8.82 -8.73
CA PRO A 217 -0.49 7.84 -9.52
C PRO A 217 -0.39 6.51 -8.79
N TYR A 218 -0.66 5.40 -9.51
CA TYR A 218 -0.53 4.02 -9.03
C TYR A 218 -1.46 3.60 -7.90
N LEU A 219 -2.35 4.47 -7.41
CA LEU A 219 -3.29 4.17 -6.34
C LEU A 219 -4.73 4.42 -6.85
N PRO A 220 -5.48 3.38 -7.19
CA PRO A 220 -6.82 3.52 -7.77
C PRO A 220 -7.87 4.02 -6.76
N ILE A 221 -7.60 3.90 -5.47
CA ILE A 221 -8.49 4.31 -4.37
C ILE A 221 -7.68 4.97 -3.26
N ASP A 222 -8.29 5.88 -2.50
CA ASP A 222 -7.70 6.40 -1.27
C ASP A 222 -7.69 5.29 -0.20
N PRO A 223 -6.53 4.83 0.29
CA PRO A 223 -6.48 3.82 1.34
C PRO A 223 -7.27 4.20 2.60
N LYS A 224 -7.45 5.50 2.88
CA LYS A 224 -8.25 5.98 4.01
C LYS A 224 -9.72 5.60 3.91
N ASP A 225 -10.27 5.50 2.70
CA ASP A 225 -11.65 5.07 2.47
C ASP A 225 -11.89 3.61 2.89
N LEU A 226 -10.81 2.85 3.03
CA LEU A 226 -10.79 1.45 3.48
C LEU A 226 -10.30 1.30 4.93
N GLY A 227 -10.13 2.39 5.67
CA GLY A 227 -9.60 2.39 7.03
C GLY A 227 -8.09 2.10 7.11
N ARG A 228 -7.37 2.22 5.99
CA ARG A 228 -5.92 2.01 5.91
C ARG A 228 -5.16 3.31 5.90
N SER A 229 -3.89 3.25 6.30
CA SER A 229 -2.97 4.38 6.24
C SER A 229 -2.01 4.27 5.04
N TYR A 230 -1.40 5.38 4.69
CA TYR A 230 -0.38 5.43 3.64
C TYR A 230 0.97 4.85 4.07
N GLU A 231 1.18 4.63 5.34
CA GLU A 231 2.43 4.07 5.88
C GLU A 231 2.72 2.66 5.33
N ALA A 232 1.67 1.94 4.95
CA ALA A 232 1.80 0.64 4.28
C ALA A 232 2.12 0.73 2.78
N VAL A 233 2.12 1.94 2.19
CA VAL A 233 2.22 2.12 0.73
C VAL A 233 3.64 2.01 0.21
N ILE A 234 4.65 2.32 1.03
CA ILE A 234 6.05 2.33 0.59
C ILE A 234 6.87 1.32 1.39
N ARG A 235 7.31 0.26 0.71
CA ARG A 235 8.32 -0.68 1.19
C ARG A 235 9.55 -0.59 0.31
N VAL A 236 10.71 -0.86 0.89
CA VAL A 236 11.99 -0.84 0.19
C VAL A 236 12.48 -2.27 0.02
N ASN A 237 12.77 -2.64 -1.22
CA ASN A 237 13.42 -3.91 -1.58
C ASN A 237 14.64 -3.63 -2.48
N SER A 238 15.32 -4.69 -2.93
CA SER A 238 16.51 -4.58 -3.80
C SER A 238 16.28 -3.83 -5.12
N GLN A 239 15.03 -3.62 -5.54
CA GLN A 239 14.67 -2.84 -6.73
C GLN A 239 14.30 -1.37 -6.40
N SER A 240 14.21 -1.04 -5.12
CA SER A 240 13.86 0.30 -4.66
C SER A 240 15.06 1.22 -4.80
N GLY A 241 14.90 2.30 -5.55
CA GLY A 241 15.95 3.30 -5.71
C GLY A 241 16.10 4.21 -4.48
N LYS A 242 17.14 5.06 -4.51
CA LYS A 242 17.45 6.05 -3.48
C LYS A 242 16.26 6.92 -3.04
N GLY A 243 15.30 7.17 -3.92
CA GLY A 243 14.12 8.00 -3.64
C GLY A 243 13.20 7.41 -2.58
N GLY A 244 12.96 6.10 -2.63
CA GLY A 244 12.12 5.41 -1.64
C GLY A 244 12.75 5.35 -0.26
N ILE A 245 14.07 5.07 -0.21
CA ILE A 245 14.85 5.04 1.04
C ILE A 245 14.80 6.41 1.73
N SER A 246 15.07 7.48 0.97
CA SER A 246 15.08 8.85 1.49
C SER A 246 13.70 9.29 1.95
N TYR A 247 12.65 8.92 1.19
CA TYR A 247 11.28 9.26 1.55
C TYR A 247 10.87 8.64 2.90
N LEU A 248 11.17 7.35 3.11
CA LEU A 248 10.83 6.69 4.38
C LEU A 248 11.56 7.32 5.57
N LEU A 249 12.84 7.65 5.43
CA LEU A 249 13.60 8.31 6.48
C LEU A 249 13.12 9.75 6.73
N GLU A 250 12.67 10.46 5.69
CA GLU A 250 12.09 11.80 5.84
C GLU A 250 10.71 11.73 6.50
N ALA A 251 9.83 10.84 6.03
CA ALA A 251 8.45 10.73 6.52
C ALA A 251 8.36 10.25 7.98
N GLU A 252 9.16 9.24 8.35
CA GLU A 252 9.07 8.60 9.65
C GLU A 252 10.01 9.21 10.72
N TYR A 253 11.16 9.72 10.27
CA TYR A 253 12.22 10.22 11.18
C TYR A 253 12.60 11.68 10.94
N GLY A 254 11.94 12.36 10.00
CA GLY A 254 12.19 13.76 9.68
C GLY A 254 13.54 14.05 9.04
N LEU A 255 14.25 13.06 8.48
CA LEU A 255 15.60 13.20 7.96
C LEU A 255 15.61 13.67 6.52
N GLN A 256 16.09 14.89 6.27
CA GLN A 256 16.25 15.46 4.93
C GLN A 256 17.67 15.23 4.40
N LEU A 257 17.92 14.03 3.88
CA LEU A 257 19.25 13.64 3.41
C LEU A 257 19.71 14.47 2.20
N PRO A 258 20.94 15.03 2.22
CA PRO A 258 21.56 15.62 1.03
C PRO A 258 21.64 14.60 -0.12
N ARG A 259 21.45 15.06 -1.37
CA ARG A 259 21.39 14.17 -2.55
C ARG A 259 22.56 13.18 -2.68
N ARG A 260 23.78 13.62 -2.35
CA ARG A 260 24.97 12.74 -2.41
C ARG A 260 24.95 11.68 -1.31
N LEU A 261 24.47 12.03 -0.12
CA LEU A 261 24.26 11.08 0.98
C LEU A 261 23.16 10.08 0.65
N GLN A 262 22.07 10.50 -0.04
CA GLN A 262 21.03 9.57 -0.51
C GLN A 262 21.61 8.49 -1.42
N ILE A 263 22.56 8.86 -2.31
CA ILE A 263 23.23 7.89 -3.19
C ILE A 263 24.12 6.95 -2.39
N GLU A 264 24.94 7.51 -1.50
CA GLU A 264 25.85 6.72 -0.65
C GLU A 264 25.09 5.72 0.24
N PHE A 265 24.07 6.20 0.94
CA PHE A 265 23.27 5.34 1.82
C PHE A 265 22.46 4.30 1.05
N SER A 266 21.98 4.61 -0.15
CA SER A 266 21.27 3.62 -0.97
C SER A 266 22.15 2.43 -1.34
N GLN A 267 23.45 2.61 -1.52
CA GLN A 267 24.38 1.50 -1.77
C GLN A 267 24.56 0.61 -0.54
N VAL A 268 24.61 1.21 0.66
CA VAL A 268 24.66 0.45 1.93
C VAL A 268 23.40 -0.39 2.10
N VAL A 269 22.24 0.21 1.89
CA VAL A 269 20.94 -0.49 1.99
C VAL A 269 20.84 -1.61 0.95
N GLN A 270 21.27 -1.36 -0.30
CA GLN A 270 21.28 -2.37 -1.35
C GLN A 270 22.14 -3.58 -0.96
N HIS A 271 23.34 -3.35 -0.45
CA HIS A 271 24.24 -4.42 -0.02
C HIS A 271 23.65 -5.27 1.11
N GLU A 272 23.04 -4.64 2.12
CA GLU A 272 22.39 -5.35 3.23
C GLU A 272 21.16 -6.15 2.72
N MET A 273 20.37 -5.61 1.78
CA MET A 273 19.24 -6.31 1.17
C MET A 273 19.66 -7.52 0.33
N ASP A 274 20.68 -7.37 -0.49
CA ASP A 274 21.22 -8.46 -1.32
C ASP A 274 21.77 -9.60 -0.45
N THR A 275 22.28 -9.27 0.74
CA THR A 275 22.78 -10.24 1.71
C THR A 275 21.66 -10.96 2.45
N LEU A 276 20.60 -10.26 2.86
CA LEU A 276 19.52 -10.80 3.69
C LEU A 276 18.33 -11.34 2.88
N GLY A 277 18.16 -10.91 1.63
CA GLY A 277 17.07 -11.34 0.75
C GLY A 277 15.66 -10.92 1.21
N THR A 278 15.56 -9.87 2.03
CA THR A 278 14.29 -9.41 2.64
C THR A 278 13.99 -7.95 2.30
N GLU A 279 12.72 -7.58 2.38
CA GLU A 279 12.28 -6.18 2.31
C GLU A 279 12.55 -5.48 3.64
N PHE A 280 12.86 -4.18 3.59
CA PHE A 280 13.11 -3.37 4.77
C PHE A 280 11.98 -2.38 5.04
N THR A 281 11.60 -2.32 6.31
CA THR A 281 10.70 -1.30 6.85
C THR A 281 11.47 0.00 7.13
N ALA A 282 10.74 1.09 7.41
CA ALA A 282 11.37 2.34 7.87
C ALA A 282 12.23 2.14 9.13
N ALA A 283 11.78 1.29 10.06
CA ALA A 283 12.53 0.96 11.27
C ALA A 283 13.84 0.21 10.98
N ASP A 284 13.85 -0.69 9.99
CA ASP A 284 15.07 -1.37 9.55
C ASP A 284 16.05 -0.38 8.89
N LEU A 285 15.55 0.50 8.04
CA LEU A 285 16.35 1.56 7.41
C LEU A 285 16.97 2.48 8.47
N TRP A 286 16.20 2.87 9.47
CA TRP A 286 16.69 3.69 10.58
C TRP A 286 17.77 2.97 11.38
N ARG A 287 17.59 1.68 11.69
CA ARG A 287 18.59 0.85 12.38
C ARG A 287 19.89 0.76 11.58
N ILE A 288 19.80 0.51 10.27
CA ILE A 288 20.96 0.46 9.36
C ILE A 288 21.65 1.83 9.30
N PHE A 289 20.86 2.91 9.19
CA PHE A 289 21.37 4.29 9.14
C PHE A 289 22.14 4.64 10.41
N ARG A 290 21.58 4.36 11.59
CA ARG A 290 22.25 4.60 12.89
C ARG A 290 23.55 3.81 13.01
N LYS A 291 23.54 2.55 12.60
CA LYS A 291 24.73 1.68 12.61
C LYS A 291 25.81 2.21 11.67
N GLU A 292 25.46 2.49 10.43
CA GLU A 292 26.40 2.96 9.40
C GLU A 292 27.09 4.27 9.78
N PHE A 293 26.30 5.24 10.26
CA PHE A 293 26.83 6.54 10.66
C PHE A 293 27.25 6.61 12.13
N SER A 294 27.29 5.48 12.84
CA SER A 294 27.76 5.38 14.23
C SER A 294 27.07 6.38 15.18
N MET A 295 25.77 6.62 14.98
CA MET A 295 25.02 7.62 15.74
C MET A 295 24.86 7.28 17.22
N ASP A 296 25.00 6.00 17.60
CA ASP A 296 24.90 5.50 18.98
C ASP A 296 26.16 5.70 19.82
N ILE A 297 27.22 6.26 19.21
CA ILE A 297 28.46 6.49 19.94
C ILE A 297 28.29 7.71 20.83
N SER A 298 28.28 7.45 22.14
CA SER A 298 28.00 8.44 23.18
C SER A 298 29.11 9.46 23.43
N GLN A 299 30.31 9.24 22.89
CA GLN A 299 31.45 10.11 23.16
C GLN A 299 31.49 11.31 22.20
N VAL A 300 30.83 12.40 22.61
CA VAL A 300 31.10 13.73 22.05
C VAL A 300 32.35 14.26 22.73
N PRO A 301 33.29 14.86 21.99
CA PRO A 301 34.38 15.60 22.59
C PRO A 301 33.83 16.63 23.57
N GLN A 302 34.39 16.66 24.78
CA GLN A 302 34.14 17.81 25.67
C GLN A 302 34.87 19.00 25.06
N TYR A 303 34.17 20.07 24.75
CA TYR A 303 34.78 21.24 24.15
C TYR A 303 34.41 22.57 24.85
N ARG A 304 35.30 23.53 24.72
CA ARG A 304 35.05 24.93 25.05
C ARG A 304 35.41 25.77 23.85
N MET A 305 34.61 26.77 23.55
CA MET A 305 34.90 27.73 22.50
C MET A 305 34.84 29.15 23.08
N ALA A 306 35.70 30.01 22.51
CA ALA A 306 35.69 31.45 22.71
C ALA A 306 35.80 32.13 21.35
N GLU A 307 35.06 33.19 21.13
CA GLU A 307 35.17 34.03 19.94
C GLU A 307 35.72 35.37 20.31
N GLU A 308 36.78 35.74 19.61
CA GLU A 308 37.43 37.06 19.76
C GLU A 308 37.79 37.61 18.38
N ASN A 309 37.35 38.83 18.07
CA ASN A 309 37.61 39.53 16.80
C ASN A 309 37.26 38.67 15.52
N GLY A 310 36.18 37.87 15.57
CA GLY A 310 35.77 37.03 14.45
C GLY A 310 36.57 35.75 14.28
N VAL A 311 37.44 35.43 15.21
CA VAL A 311 38.17 34.14 15.28
C VAL A 311 37.62 33.31 16.41
N VAL A 312 37.19 32.08 16.10
CA VAL A 312 36.77 31.10 17.07
C VAL A 312 37.95 30.24 17.48
N THR A 313 38.29 30.22 18.77
CA THR A 313 39.26 29.30 19.36
C THR A 313 38.50 28.17 20.02
N MET A 314 38.85 26.94 19.67
CA MET A 314 38.23 25.71 20.24
C MET A 314 39.28 24.89 20.96
N ASN A 315 38.99 24.52 22.19
CA ASN A 315 39.73 23.53 22.98
C ASN A 315 38.82 22.33 23.22
N ALA A 316 39.23 21.12 22.82
CA ALA A 316 38.42 19.93 22.98
C ALA A 316 39.24 18.75 23.52
N LYS A 317 38.58 17.84 24.22
CA LYS A 317 39.12 16.54 24.63
C LYS A 317 38.43 15.42 23.89
N LEU A 318 39.20 14.62 23.20
CA LEU A 318 38.73 13.54 22.36
C LEU A 318 39.39 12.21 22.77
N ASN A 319 38.59 11.14 22.90
CA ASN A 319 39.14 9.79 22.92
C ASN A 319 39.18 9.22 21.52
N TRP A 320 40.37 9.02 20.97
CA TRP A 320 40.59 8.44 19.63
C TRP A 320 41.50 7.23 19.76
N ASP A 321 41.03 6.06 19.32
CA ASP A 321 41.73 4.77 19.39
C ASP A 321 42.21 4.42 20.82
N GLY A 322 41.37 4.70 21.82
CA GLY A 322 41.67 4.42 23.22
C GLY A 322 42.62 5.41 23.89
N GLN A 323 43.07 6.44 23.18
CA GLN A 323 43.95 7.50 23.68
C GLN A 323 43.20 8.82 23.87
N GLU A 324 43.35 9.45 25.04
CA GLU A 324 42.86 10.80 25.25
C GLU A 324 43.76 11.80 24.53
N ARG A 325 43.20 12.62 23.67
CA ARG A 325 43.87 13.69 22.96
C ARG A 325 43.28 15.05 23.32
N VAL A 326 44.11 16.00 23.55
CA VAL A 326 43.72 17.40 23.70
C VAL A 326 43.88 18.08 22.35
N LEU A 327 42.79 18.70 21.90
CA LEU A 327 42.70 19.39 20.62
C LEU A 327 42.68 20.90 20.88
N GLU A 328 43.45 21.67 20.15
CA GLU A 328 43.39 23.13 20.12
C GLU A 328 43.45 23.61 18.67
N GLY A 329 42.51 24.47 18.30
CA GLY A 329 42.45 25.00 16.95
C GLY A 329 41.72 26.32 16.87
N GLN A 330 41.99 27.07 15.81
CA GLN A 330 41.38 28.34 15.52
C GLN A 330 40.78 28.31 14.13
N GLY A 331 39.67 29.03 13.92
CA GLY A 331 39.00 29.09 12.63
C GLY A 331 37.99 30.23 12.55
N ASN A 332 37.36 30.37 11.41
CA ASN A 332 36.32 31.37 11.16
C ASN A 332 34.93 30.98 11.76
N GLY A 333 34.84 29.81 12.35
CA GLY A 333 33.64 29.28 13.04
C GLY A 333 33.98 27.98 13.77
N ALA A 334 32.99 27.43 14.53
CA ALA A 334 33.16 26.25 15.36
C ALA A 334 33.63 25.03 14.56
N ILE A 335 33.07 24.79 13.37
CA ILE A 335 33.40 23.66 12.49
C ILE A 335 34.85 23.78 11.99
N ASP A 336 35.24 24.94 11.48
CA ASP A 336 36.58 25.18 10.98
C ASP A 336 37.62 25.05 12.10
N ALA A 337 37.38 25.66 13.25
CA ALA A 337 38.26 25.54 14.42
C ALA A 337 38.44 24.08 14.85
N PHE A 338 37.37 23.26 14.85
CA PHE A 338 37.43 21.85 15.20
C PHE A 338 38.20 21.02 14.17
N VAL A 339 38.01 21.27 12.87
CA VAL A 339 38.69 20.58 11.78
C VAL A 339 40.20 20.92 11.77
N GLN A 340 40.58 22.14 12.05
CA GLN A 340 41.97 22.57 12.20
C GLN A 340 42.62 21.86 13.40
N ALA A 341 41.93 21.82 14.55
CA ALA A 341 42.41 21.12 15.74
C ALA A 341 42.60 19.62 15.51
N LEU A 342 41.66 18.99 14.79
CA LEU A 342 41.78 17.58 14.40
C LEU A 342 42.94 17.32 13.46
N SER A 343 43.10 18.14 12.43
CA SER A 343 44.16 18.01 11.43
C SER A 343 45.55 18.08 12.11
N GLN A 344 45.73 19.01 13.02
CA GLN A 344 46.98 19.16 13.78
C GLN A 344 47.23 17.96 14.69
N SER A 345 46.21 17.50 15.46
CA SER A 345 46.37 16.41 16.41
C SER A 345 46.57 15.04 15.74
N LEU A 346 45.96 14.84 14.59
CA LEU A 346 46.05 13.57 13.84
C LEU A 346 47.27 13.57 12.88
N GLY A 347 47.89 14.70 12.62
CA GLY A 347 48.95 14.84 11.64
C GLY A 347 48.50 14.56 10.20
N ARG A 348 47.20 14.75 9.91
CA ARG A 348 46.55 14.44 8.65
C ARG A 348 45.69 15.61 8.20
N SER A 349 45.59 15.84 6.91
CA SER A 349 44.69 16.87 6.37
C SER A 349 43.23 16.40 6.43
N VAL A 350 42.42 17.02 7.27
CA VAL A 350 40.99 16.83 7.32
C VAL A 350 40.30 18.03 6.67
N ARG A 351 39.42 17.79 5.71
CA ARG A 351 38.68 18.85 5.00
C ARG A 351 37.20 18.54 4.98
N VAL A 352 36.37 19.57 5.23
CA VAL A 352 34.91 19.50 5.00
C VAL A 352 34.66 19.90 3.55
N MET A 353 34.04 18.98 2.81
CA MET A 353 33.75 19.14 1.39
C MET A 353 32.30 19.59 1.15
N ASN A 354 31.38 19.21 2.05
CA ASN A 354 29.97 19.60 2.01
C ASN A 354 29.41 19.60 3.43
N TYR A 355 28.44 20.48 3.66
CA TYR A 355 27.76 20.63 4.95
C TYR A 355 26.29 20.97 4.72
N ALA A 356 25.41 20.25 5.42
CA ALA A 356 23.99 20.54 5.50
C ALA A 356 23.48 20.23 6.90
N GLU A 357 22.44 20.95 7.33
CA GLU A 357 21.81 20.76 8.62
C GLU A 357 20.32 21.13 8.56
N HIS A 358 19.55 20.56 9.45
CA HIS A 358 18.15 20.94 9.69
C HIS A 358 17.71 20.51 11.09
N ALA A 359 16.55 21.02 11.54
CA ALA A 359 15.93 20.62 12.79
C ALA A 359 14.98 19.41 12.57
N VAL A 360 14.96 18.49 13.51
CA VAL A 360 13.98 17.38 13.61
C VAL A 360 13.17 17.55 14.87
N GLY A 361 11.85 17.51 14.75
CA GLY A 361 10.91 17.81 15.82
C GLY A 361 10.52 19.29 15.89
N GLU A 362 9.65 19.65 16.82
CA GLU A 362 9.11 21.01 16.97
C GLU A 362 9.45 21.60 18.34
N GLY A 363 9.52 22.93 18.38
CA GLY A 363 9.71 23.71 19.61
C GLY A 363 11.08 23.60 20.25
N ALA A 364 11.17 23.84 21.56
CA ALA A 364 12.43 23.91 22.29
C ALA A 364 13.17 22.56 22.43
N ASN A 365 12.48 21.45 22.17
CA ASN A 365 13.04 20.10 22.23
C ASN A 365 13.49 19.58 20.85
N ALA A 366 13.41 20.39 19.78
CA ALA A 366 13.91 20.01 18.47
C ALA A 366 15.40 19.65 18.53
N GLN A 367 15.78 18.60 17.80
CA GLN A 367 17.19 18.21 17.66
C GLN A 367 17.74 18.71 16.34
N ALA A 368 18.97 19.15 16.34
CA ALA A 368 19.70 19.45 15.12
C ALA A 368 20.30 18.17 14.55
N VAL A 369 20.16 17.99 13.24
CA VAL A 369 20.84 16.94 12.47
C VAL A 369 21.82 17.61 11.52
N ALA A 370 23.09 17.20 11.58
CA ALA A 370 24.14 17.68 10.70
C ALA A 370 24.64 16.53 9.80
N TYR A 371 24.86 16.84 8.52
CA TYR A 371 25.43 15.99 7.50
C TYR A 371 26.71 16.62 6.99
N VAL A 372 27.84 15.98 7.21
CA VAL A 372 29.14 16.53 6.85
C VAL A 372 29.88 15.56 5.94
N GLU A 373 30.22 15.99 4.74
CA GLU A 373 31.10 15.24 3.85
C GLU A 373 32.55 15.61 4.15
N VAL A 374 33.32 14.65 4.64
CA VAL A 374 34.73 14.84 5.00
C VAL A 374 35.66 14.14 4.03
N ARG A 375 36.86 14.72 3.83
CA ARG A 375 37.97 14.10 3.13
C ARG A 375 39.19 14.10 4.03
N VAL A 376 39.85 12.95 4.13
CA VAL A 376 41.12 12.80 4.89
C VAL A 376 42.25 12.61 3.90
N ASP A 377 43.20 13.51 3.92
CA ASP A 377 44.30 13.61 2.93
C ASP A 377 43.77 13.65 1.49
N ASP A 378 44.30 12.85 0.59
CA ASP A 378 43.83 12.70 -0.79
C ASP A 378 42.91 11.48 -0.96
N GLY A 379 42.36 10.97 0.16
CA GLY A 379 41.46 9.83 0.19
C GLY A 379 40.06 10.14 -0.36
N GLN A 380 39.24 9.11 -0.34
CA GLN A 380 37.83 9.18 -0.75
C GLN A 380 37.02 10.06 0.21
N THR A 381 36.04 10.78 -0.32
CA THR A 381 35.08 11.54 0.52
C THR A 381 34.05 10.62 1.17
N MET A 382 33.75 10.87 2.45
CA MET A 382 32.77 10.10 3.23
C MET A 382 31.81 11.04 3.95
N PHE A 383 30.51 10.70 3.93
CA PHE A 383 29.57 11.39 4.78
C PHE A 383 29.63 10.87 6.21
N GLY A 384 29.51 11.80 7.15
CA GLY A 384 29.18 11.53 8.55
C GLY A 384 27.90 12.23 8.93
N VAL A 385 27.19 11.66 9.89
CA VAL A 385 25.92 12.18 10.39
C VAL A 385 26.00 12.32 11.91
N GLY A 386 25.49 13.44 12.42
CA GLY A 386 25.42 13.70 13.85
C GLY A 386 24.08 14.32 14.24
N MET A 387 23.57 13.95 15.40
CA MET A 387 22.34 14.45 15.96
C MET A 387 22.54 14.85 17.40
N ASP A 388 22.12 16.06 17.75
CA ASP A 388 22.22 16.59 19.12
C ASP A 388 21.25 17.76 19.30
N ALA A 389 20.88 18.08 20.56
CA ALA A 389 20.09 19.29 20.85
C ALA A 389 20.88 20.57 20.52
N ASN A 390 22.22 20.52 20.54
CA ASN A 390 23.10 21.62 20.16
C ASN A 390 23.68 21.41 18.78
N ILE A 391 23.51 22.40 17.89
CA ILE A 391 23.93 22.31 16.50
C ILE A 391 25.44 22.14 16.31
N VAL A 392 26.25 22.74 17.16
CA VAL A 392 27.72 22.59 17.12
C VAL A 392 28.09 21.16 17.52
N SER A 393 27.45 20.62 18.56
CA SER A 393 27.65 19.22 18.96
C SER A 393 27.20 18.24 17.87
N ALA A 394 26.05 18.50 17.20
CA ALA A 394 25.60 17.69 16.07
C ALA A 394 26.65 17.70 14.93
N SER A 395 27.20 18.85 14.61
CA SER A 395 28.25 19.01 13.56
C SER A 395 29.56 18.31 13.93
N ILE A 396 29.99 18.40 15.19
CA ILE A 396 31.17 17.70 15.69
C ILE A 396 30.97 16.17 15.61
N ARG A 397 29.77 15.68 16.01
CA ARG A 397 29.40 14.26 15.87
C ARG A 397 29.47 13.81 14.41
N ALA A 398 28.94 14.61 13.49
CA ALA A 398 28.97 14.33 12.06
C ALA A 398 30.40 14.22 11.52
N ILE A 399 31.29 15.15 11.88
CA ILE A 399 32.70 15.09 11.49
C ILE A 399 33.36 13.82 12.03
N MET A 400 33.12 13.50 13.29
CA MET A 400 33.70 12.28 13.93
C MET A 400 33.15 11.00 13.29
N SER A 401 31.86 10.96 12.93
CA SER A 401 31.24 9.87 12.19
C SER A 401 31.95 9.65 10.84
N GLY A 402 32.12 10.70 10.05
CA GLY A 402 32.79 10.64 8.77
C GLY A 402 34.26 10.20 8.85
N LEU A 403 34.99 10.68 9.86
CA LEU A 403 36.38 10.27 10.10
C LEU A 403 36.50 8.76 10.46
N ARG A 404 35.62 8.24 11.31
CA ARG A 404 35.61 6.82 11.66
C ARG A 404 35.36 5.94 10.45
N ARG A 405 34.40 6.32 9.61
CA ARG A 405 34.09 5.61 8.37
C ARG A 405 35.30 5.64 7.40
N ALA A 406 35.95 6.78 7.28
CA ALA A 406 37.17 6.90 6.46
C ALA A 406 38.34 6.01 7.00
N ALA A 407 38.49 5.92 8.31
CA ALA A 407 39.51 5.06 8.94
C ALA A 407 39.20 3.57 8.76
N ALA A 408 37.93 3.16 8.89
CA ALA A 408 37.51 1.78 8.69
C ALA A 408 37.78 1.28 7.27
N LEU A 409 37.56 2.11 6.24
CA LEU A 409 37.88 1.76 4.86
C LEU A 409 39.36 1.54 4.60
N GLN A 410 40.25 2.29 5.28
CA GLN A 410 41.68 2.13 5.14
C GLN A 410 42.19 0.82 5.77
N THR A 411 41.53 0.35 6.83
CA THR A 411 41.87 -0.92 7.50
C THR A 411 41.45 -2.14 6.67
N VAL A 412 40.43 -2.02 5.84
CA VAL A 412 39.97 -3.09 4.93
C VAL A 412 40.80 -3.16 3.66
N ALA A 413 41.44 -2.06 3.27
CA ALA A 413 42.26 -1.97 2.05
C ALA A 413 43.76 -2.29 2.29
N ALA A 414 44.19 -2.46 3.53
CA ALA A 414 45.53 -2.86 3.96
C ALA A 414 45.57 -4.36 4.33
#